data_5918b482d85b54a5a40aa5532db07762
#
_entry.id   5918b482d85b54a5a40aa5532db07762
#
_cell.length_a   1.000
_cell.length_b   1.000
_cell.length_c   1.000
_cell.angle_alpha   90.00
_cell.angle_beta   90.00
_cell.angle_gamma   90.00
#
_symmetry.space_group_name_H-M   'P 1'
#
loop_
_entity.id
_entity.type
_entity.pdbx_description
1 polymer ?
#
loop_
_entity_poly.entity_id
_entity_poly.type
_entity_poly.pdbx_seq_one_letter_code
_entity_poly.pdbx_strand_id
1 'polypeptide(L)'
;MDFLPDLVSMLQTALAFVIALSIIVTVHEYGHYIVGRLCGIKAEAFSIGFGPKLISRVDKHGTVWKISLFPLGGYVKFLGDANATSAGVDEETMARLNAEERRHSMHGAPLWARAATVAAGPVFNFILSILVFAGAMAWEGKPAVPPQVADLVALPGGSGDLRPGDRLLAIEGVALPDYDRLREVPTPEKPLLSYRVLRDGTDMVIDGPQLAPPRAAQVLPQSAADAAGIRAGDVITAIDGQPIWRFDDLVAKVGAGKGAPLTLDLWRPAEEGNGGRTLSVTLTPKIVDMPRPDGSFVSDFKIGLIAGAGFSPVTEGIGPVEALVGGAKQTWGAITASVSAIEHIVLGKISSCNLRGAIGIAEGSGAAAKAGAADFIWFIAMLSTAVGFLNLFPIPVLDGGHLMFHLWEGVTGKPPSDRVMSLMVSVGLALVLSLMAFGLWNDLVC
;
A
#
# COMPACT_ATOMS: atom_id res chain seq x y z
N MET A 1 -14.04 23.25 -22.23
CA MET A 1 -13.25 23.81 -21.08
C MET A 1 -12.85 22.73 -20.06
N ASP A 2 -12.77 21.46 -20.50
CA ASP A 2 -12.57 20.30 -19.61
C ASP A 2 -11.08 19.98 -19.33
N PHE A 3 -10.16 20.70 -19.97
CA PHE A 3 -8.72 20.47 -19.87
C PHE A 3 -8.10 20.90 -18.51
N LEU A 4 -8.66 21.90 -17.86
CA LEU A 4 -8.14 22.41 -16.57
C LEU A 4 -8.35 21.45 -15.40
N PRO A 5 -9.52 20.81 -15.21
CA PRO A 5 -9.72 19.82 -14.17
C PRO A 5 -8.79 18.60 -14.31
N ASP A 6 -8.57 18.14 -15.55
CA ASP A 6 -7.67 17.02 -15.84
C ASP A 6 -6.21 17.37 -15.51
N LEU A 7 -5.77 18.58 -15.85
CA LEU A 7 -4.42 19.03 -15.53
C LEU A 7 -4.17 19.14 -14.03
N VAL A 8 -5.14 19.68 -13.26
CA VAL A 8 -5.05 19.77 -11.79
C VAL A 8 -4.96 18.37 -11.18
N SER A 9 -5.80 17.44 -11.65
CA SER A 9 -5.78 16.05 -11.20
C SER A 9 -4.45 15.36 -11.50
N MET A 10 -3.87 15.57 -12.69
CA MET A 10 -2.55 15.05 -13.06
C MET A 10 -1.44 15.61 -12.17
N LEU A 11 -1.47 16.92 -11.89
CA LEU A 11 -0.49 17.56 -11.01
C LEU A 11 -0.60 17.05 -9.56
N GLN A 12 -1.81 16.86 -9.06
CA GLN A 12 -2.02 16.26 -7.73
C GLN A 12 -1.49 14.85 -7.66
N THR A 13 -1.74 14.02 -8.66
CA THR A 13 -1.23 12.65 -8.78
C THR A 13 0.30 12.63 -8.80
N ALA A 14 0.90 13.46 -9.64
CA ALA A 14 2.36 13.58 -9.73
C ALA A 14 2.98 14.04 -8.39
N LEU A 15 2.37 15.02 -7.73
CA LEU A 15 2.82 15.52 -6.44
C LEU A 15 2.71 14.45 -5.35
N ALA A 16 1.59 13.73 -5.28
CA ALA A 16 1.40 12.63 -4.34
C ALA A 16 2.46 11.53 -4.54
N PHE A 17 2.71 11.13 -5.78
CA PHE A 17 3.75 10.16 -6.11
C PHE A 17 5.15 10.62 -5.67
N VAL A 18 5.52 11.87 -6.00
CA VAL A 18 6.81 12.45 -5.62
C VAL A 18 6.96 12.51 -4.10
N ILE A 19 5.92 12.90 -3.37
CA ILE A 19 5.94 12.94 -1.90
C ILE A 19 6.13 11.52 -1.33
N ALA A 20 5.33 10.56 -1.77
CA ALA A 20 5.42 9.18 -1.30
C ALA A 20 6.81 8.60 -1.54
N LEU A 21 7.32 8.71 -2.77
CA LEU A 21 8.64 8.21 -3.15
C LEU A 21 9.75 8.90 -2.35
N SER A 22 9.68 10.23 -2.20
CA SER A 22 10.68 11.00 -1.44
C SER A 22 10.76 10.57 0.02
N ILE A 23 9.61 10.31 0.67
CA ILE A 23 9.58 9.83 2.06
C ILE A 23 10.23 8.44 2.14
N ILE A 24 9.81 7.51 1.29
CA ILE A 24 10.28 6.12 1.31
C ILE A 24 11.79 6.04 1.04
N VAL A 25 12.27 6.73 0.00
CA VAL A 25 13.70 6.73 -0.34
C VAL A 25 14.52 7.45 0.73
N THR A 26 14.03 8.57 1.28
CA THR A 26 14.75 9.26 2.36
C THR A 26 14.93 8.37 3.58
N VAL A 27 13.90 7.61 3.98
CA VAL A 27 13.99 6.67 5.11
C VAL A 27 14.92 5.50 4.78
N HIS A 28 14.88 4.99 3.57
CA HIS A 28 15.78 3.96 3.07
C HIS A 28 17.24 4.39 3.16
N GLU A 29 17.57 5.52 2.56
CA GLU A 29 18.93 6.08 2.57
C GLU A 29 19.39 6.44 4.00
N TYR A 30 18.45 6.92 4.83
CA TYR A 30 18.74 7.19 6.23
C TYR A 30 19.10 5.92 7.00
N GLY A 31 18.50 4.77 6.64
CA GLY A 31 18.88 3.47 7.16
C GLY A 31 20.35 3.15 6.91
N HIS A 32 20.81 3.26 5.66
CA HIS A 32 22.21 3.08 5.29
C HIS A 32 23.12 4.05 6.05
N TYR A 33 22.75 5.33 6.05
CA TYR A 33 23.52 6.38 6.71
C TYR A 33 23.73 6.12 8.20
N ILE A 34 22.64 5.90 8.94
CA ILE A 34 22.72 5.79 10.40
C ILE A 34 23.42 4.52 10.86
N VAL A 35 23.16 3.38 10.20
CA VAL A 35 23.80 2.11 10.54
C VAL A 35 25.26 2.11 10.11
N GLY A 36 25.59 2.60 8.91
CA GLY A 36 26.95 2.76 8.47
C GLY A 36 27.77 3.57 9.45
N ARG A 37 27.22 4.68 9.90
CA ARG A 37 27.84 5.55 10.88
C ARG A 37 27.99 4.89 12.27
N LEU A 38 26.98 4.14 12.75
CA LEU A 38 27.06 3.37 14.00
C LEU A 38 28.12 2.28 13.90
N CYS A 39 28.34 1.71 12.74
CA CYS A 39 29.40 0.75 12.43
C CYS A 39 30.78 1.41 12.22
N GLY A 40 30.89 2.73 12.35
CA GLY A 40 32.15 3.48 12.20
C GLY A 40 32.50 3.83 10.75
N ILE A 41 31.61 3.63 9.78
CA ILE A 41 31.82 4.00 8.38
C ILE A 41 31.46 5.48 8.19
N LYS A 42 32.38 6.26 7.64
CA LYS A 42 32.21 7.70 7.42
C LYS A 42 31.37 7.96 6.17
N ALA A 43 30.27 8.68 6.30
CA ALA A 43 29.49 9.17 5.18
C ALA A 43 29.99 10.57 4.75
N GLU A 44 30.29 10.73 3.47
CA GLU A 44 30.71 12.01 2.88
C GLU A 44 29.50 12.88 2.52
N ALA A 45 28.47 12.27 1.96
CA ALA A 45 27.25 12.99 1.57
C ALA A 45 25.99 12.15 1.82
N PHE A 46 24.92 12.86 2.17
CA PHE A 46 23.56 12.39 2.21
C PHE A 46 22.71 13.31 1.33
N SER A 47 22.05 12.78 0.31
CA SER A 47 21.27 13.60 -0.62
C SER A 47 19.83 13.10 -0.70
N ILE A 48 18.88 14.03 -0.53
CA ILE A 48 17.48 13.83 -0.92
C ILE A 48 17.35 14.38 -2.33
N GLY A 49 17.07 13.49 -3.28
CA GLY A 49 17.01 13.82 -4.69
C GLY A 49 18.34 13.77 -5.42
N PHE A 50 18.26 13.94 -6.73
CA PHE A 50 19.39 13.97 -7.68
C PHE A 50 19.52 15.33 -8.37
N GLY A 51 20.64 15.53 -9.05
CA GLY A 51 20.90 16.72 -9.87
C GLY A 51 21.48 17.90 -9.10
N PRO A 52 21.25 19.16 -9.58
CA PRO A 52 21.79 20.35 -8.95
C PRO A 52 21.32 20.50 -7.50
N LYS A 53 22.24 20.82 -6.59
CA LYS A 53 21.92 21.07 -5.19
C LYS A 53 21.15 22.40 -5.04
N LEU A 54 20.02 22.34 -4.32
CA LEU A 54 19.26 23.53 -3.94
C LEU A 54 19.72 24.06 -2.59
N ILE A 55 19.84 23.17 -1.60
CA ILE A 55 20.28 23.50 -0.24
C ILE A 55 21.32 22.48 0.19
N SER A 56 22.36 22.92 0.91
CA SER A 56 23.32 22.00 1.54
C SER A 56 23.82 22.53 2.87
N ARG A 57 24.06 21.60 3.80
CA ARG A 57 24.62 21.89 5.13
C ARG A 57 25.56 20.76 5.51
N VAL A 58 26.71 21.12 6.09
CA VAL A 58 27.63 20.13 6.68
C VAL A 58 27.24 19.92 8.14
N ASP A 59 27.12 18.66 8.55
CA ASP A 59 26.86 18.33 9.94
C ASP A 59 28.17 18.31 10.76
N LYS A 60 28.03 18.11 12.08
CA LYS A 60 29.16 18.05 13.02
C LYS A 60 30.09 16.84 12.81
N HIS A 61 29.74 15.93 11.95
CA HIS A 61 30.50 14.71 11.63
C HIS A 61 31.16 14.80 10.23
N GLY A 62 30.99 15.94 9.57
CA GLY A 62 31.55 16.19 8.25
C GLY A 62 30.73 15.67 7.07
N THR A 63 29.52 15.13 7.32
CA THR A 63 28.62 14.70 6.24
C THR A 63 27.92 15.89 5.63
N VAL A 64 27.95 16.00 4.30
CA VAL A 64 27.25 17.04 3.54
C VAL A 64 25.83 16.61 3.25
N TRP A 65 24.86 17.16 3.99
CA TRP A 65 23.43 16.98 3.74
C TRP A 65 22.99 17.86 2.60
N LYS A 66 22.27 17.30 1.61
CA LYS A 66 21.84 18.01 0.40
C LYS A 66 20.36 17.76 0.13
N ILE A 67 19.68 18.79 -0.37
CA ILE A 67 18.39 18.67 -1.05
C ILE A 67 18.65 19.07 -2.50
N SER A 68 18.36 18.18 -3.43
CA SER A 68 18.59 18.34 -4.85
C SER A 68 17.29 18.58 -5.63
N LEU A 69 17.41 19.05 -6.87
CA LEU A 69 16.28 19.53 -7.66
C LEU A 69 15.27 18.45 -8.04
N PHE A 70 15.72 17.22 -8.30
CA PHE A 70 14.85 16.12 -8.73
C PHE A 70 14.58 15.17 -7.57
N PRO A 71 13.41 15.26 -6.89
CA PRO A 71 13.10 14.49 -5.68
C PRO A 71 12.63 13.05 -6.00
N LEU A 72 13.20 12.44 -7.05
CA LEU A 72 12.86 11.08 -7.50
C LEU A 72 13.84 10.04 -6.97
N GLY A 73 14.38 10.24 -5.76
CA GLY A 73 15.36 9.33 -5.19
C GLY A 73 16.21 10.00 -4.12
N GLY A 74 17.33 9.37 -3.79
CA GLY A 74 18.33 9.86 -2.86
C GLY A 74 19.57 9.01 -2.95
N TYR A 75 20.59 9.34 -2.16
CA TYR A 75 21.77 8.51 -2.00
C TYR A 75 22.57 8.86 -0.75
N VAL A 76 23.27 7.87 -0.25
CA VAL A 76 24.38 8.06 0.70
C VAL A 76 25.68 7.73 0.00
N LYS A 77 26.64 8.64 0.07
CA LYS A 77 28.02 8.38 -0.38
C LYS A 77 28.90 8.16 0.84
N PHE A 78 29.46 6.98 0.95
CA PHE A 78 30.44 6.68 1.98
C PHE A 78 31.86 6.97 1.52
N LEU A 79 32.79 7.14 2.46
CA LEU A 79 34.19 7.32 2.18
C LEU A 79 34.75 6.11 1.42
N GLY A 80 35.39 6.36 0.28
CA GLY A 80 35.94 5.33 -0.59
C GLY A 80 35.00 4.82 -1.70
N ASP A 81 33.74 5.30 -1.75
CA ASP A 81 32.83 5.00 -2.85
C ASP A 81 33.19 5.85 -4.09
N ALA A 82 33.28 5.21 -5.28
CA ALA A 82 33.57 5.90 -6.52
C ALA A 82 32.49 6.89 -6.95
N ASN A 83 31.24 6.58 -6.65
CA ASN A 83 30.08 7.37 -7.06
C ASN A 83 28.96 7.37 -6.01
N ALA A 84 27.87 8.09 -6.30
CA ALA A 84 26.71 8.22 -5.43
C ALA A 84 25.89 6.93 -5.25
N THR A 85 26.10 5.91 -6.08
CA THR A 85 25.40 4.64 -6.01
C THR A 85 26.15 3.55 -5.25
N SER A 86 27.26 3.93 -4.57
CA SER A 86 28.19 3.03 -3.86
C SER A 86 28.69 1.86 -4.72
N ALA A 87 28.59 2.00 -6.05
CA ALA A 87 29.05 1.01 -7.01
C ALA A 87 30.50 1.30 -7.40
N GLY A 88 31.42 0.51 -6.87
CA GLY A 88 32.85 0.60 -7.18
C GLY A 88 33.68 1.35 -6.13
N VAL A 89 34.96 1.09 -6.19
CA VAL A 89 35.98 1.67 -5.28
C VAL A 89 36.58 2.90 -5.92
N ASP A 90 36.66 4.00 -5.17
CA ASP A 90 37.51 5.15 -5.55
C ASP A 90 38.97 4.82 -5.21
N GLU A 91 39.67 4.21 -6.19
CA GLU A 91 41.06 3.79 -6.02
C GLU A 91 41.98 4.96 -5.66
N GLU A 92 41.74 6.15 -6.22
CA GLU A 92 42.58 7.34 -5.98
C GLU A 92 42.39 7.83 -4.54
N THR A 93 41.12 7.93 -4.07
CA THR A 93 40.83 8.26 -2.68
C THR A 93 41.39 7.20 -1.74
N MET A 94 41.16 5.91 -2.03
CA MET A 94 41.63 4.81 -1.17
C MET A 94 43.14 4.73 -1.08
N ALA A 95 43.90 5.10 -2.13
CA ALA A 95 45.36 5.14 -2.12
C ALA A 95 45.94 6.25 -1.23
N ARG A 96 45.16 7.34 -1.02
CA ARG A 96 45.57 8.49 -0.19
C ARG A 96 45.25 8.31 1.31
N LEU A 97 44.34 7.38 1.64
CA LEU A 97 43.95 7.14 3.04
C LEU A 97 45.04 6.42 3.81
N ASN A 98 45.28 6.84 5.06
CA ASN A 98 46.10 6.11 6.00
C ASN A 98 45.38 4.85 6.50
N ALA A 99 46.05 3.98 7.28
CA ALA A 99 45.47 2.71 7.74
C ALA A 99 44.25 2.86 8.65
N GLU A 100 44.17 3.96 9.43
CA GLU A 100 43.05 4.25 10.31
C GLU A 100 41.85 4.78 9.50
N GLU A 101 42.06 5.75 8.63
CA GLU A 101 41.04 6.31 7.76
C GLU A 101 40.43 5.24 6.83
N ARG A 102 41.26 4.30 6.33
CA ARG A 102 40.82 3.19 5.52
C ARG A 102 39.82 2.30 6.23
N ARG A 103 39.96 2.08 7.55
CA ARG A 103 38.98 1.31 8.35
C ARG A 103 37.64 2.01 8.47
N HIS A 104 37.60 3.33 8.31
CA HIS A 104 36.35 4.11 8.31
C HIS A 104 35.75 4.31 6.91
N SER A 105 36.35 3.70 5.87
CA SER A 105 35.78 3.67 4.52
C SER A 105 34.84 2.47 4.35
N MET A 106 33.90 2.57 3.37
CA MET A 106 32.98 1.46 3.07
C MET A 106 33.74 0.18 2.67
N HIS A 107 34.80 0.32 1.89
CA HIS A 107 35.58 -0.82 1.39
C HIS A 107 36.66 -1.33 2.36
N GLY A 108 37.04 -0.55 3.34
CA GLY A 108 38.01 -0.95 4.37
C GLY A 108 37.38 -1.42 5.70
N ALA A 109 36.08 -1.25 5.86
CA ALA A 109 35.34 -1.68 7.03
C ALA A 109 35.22 -3.22 7.11
N PRO A 110 35.03 -3.80 8.31
CA PRO A 110 34.79 -5.22 8.47
C PRO A 110 33.53 -5.67 7.70
N LEU A 111 33.56 -6.91 7.18
CA LEU A 111 32.48 -7.46 6.35
C LEU A 111 31.09 -7.35 7.00
N TRP A 112 30.98 -7.66 8.31
CA TRP A 112 29.70 -7.54 9.03
C TRP A 112 29.17 -6.10 9.05
N ALA A 113 30.06 -5.09 9.17
CA ALA A 113 29.68 -3.69 9.19
C ALA A 113 29.17 -3.24 7.83
N ARG A 114 29.84 -3.67 6.75
CA ARG A 114 29.39 -3.44 5.36
C ARG A 114 28.04 -4.08 5.11
N ALA A 115 27.88 -5.36 5.47
CA ALA A 115 26.62 -6.09 5.30
C ALA A 115 25.48 -5.46 6.11
N ALA A 116 25.72 -5.08 7.38
CA ALA A 116 24.74 -4.39 8.21
C ALA A 116 24.33 -3.04 7.60
N THR A 117 25.29 -2.26 7.08
CA THR A 117 25.03 -0.98 6.43
C THR A 117 24.14 -1.15 5.21
N VAL A 118 24.42 -2.14 4.35
CA VAL A 118 23.63 -2.40 3.14
C VAL A 118 22.24 -2.94 3.50
N ALA A 119 22.13 -3.84 4.49
CA ALA A 119 20.82 -4.37 4.90
C ALA A 119 19.92 -3.32 5.57
N ALA A 120 20.50 -2.23 6.06
CA ALA A 120 19.78 -1.22 6.83
C ALA A 120 18.74 -0.45 6.00
N GLY A 121 18.99 -0.18 4.72
CA GLY A 121 18.00 0.48 3.84
C GLY A 121 16.66 -0.26 3.81
N PRO A 122 16.62 -1.51 3.35
CA PRO A 122 15.41 -2.32 3.36
C PRO A 122 14.77 -2.49 4.75
N VAL A 123 15.60 -2.69 5.79
CA VAL A 123 15.11 -2.82 7.17
C VAL A 123 14.41 -1.54 7.64
N PHE A 124 14.93 -0.37 7.31
CA PHE A 124 14.30 0.90 7.68
C PHE A 124 12.98 1.13 6.93
N ASN A 125 12.84 0.63 5.71
CA ASN A 125 11.56 0.63 5.02
C ASN A 125 10.53 -0.25 5.72
N PHE A 126 10.91 -1.42 6.22
CA PHE A 126 10.00 -2.25 7.05
C PHE A 126 9.67 -1.58 8.38
N ILE A 127 10.64 -0.94 9.03
CA ILE A 127 10.39 -0.18 10.27
C ILE A 127 9.40 0.96 10.01
N LEU A 128 9.56 1.71 8.92
CA LEU A 128 8.61 2.75 8.53
C LEU A 128 7.20 2.16 8.37
N SER A 129 7.07 1.06 7.63
CA SER A 129 5.78 0.40 7.41
C SER A 129 5.14 -0.05 8.72
N ILE A 130 5.90 -0.71 9.60
CA ILE A 130 5.43 -1.18 10.91
C ILE A 130 4.94 0.01 11.74
N LEU A 131 5.70 1.08 11.81
CA LEU A 131 5.34 2.27 12.60
C LEU A 131 4.12 2.99 12.04
N VAL A 132 4.01 3.09 10.72
CA VAL A 132 2.85 3.73 10.08
C VAL A 132 1.59 2.89 10.28
N PHE A 133 1.64 1.57 10.05
CA PHE A 133 0.49 0.69 10.32
C PHE A 133 0.11 0.68 11.79
N ALA A 134 1.09 0.64 12.69
CA ALA A 134 0.83 0.71 14.12
C ALA A 134 0.17 2.04 14.52
N GLY A 135 0.65 3.16 13.96
CA GLY A 135 0.06 4.48 14.17
C GLY A 135 -1.36 4.58 13.65
N ALA A 136 -1.64 4.06 12.45
CA ALA A 136 -2.99 4.00 11.89
C ALA A 136 -3.92 3.16 12.78
N MET A 137 -3.51 1.97 13.17
CA MET A 137 -4.29 1.11 14.07
C MET A 137 -4.52 1.75 15.45
N ALA A 138 -3.52 2.45 16.00
CA ALA A 138 -3.67 3.17 17.27
C ALA A 138 -4.65 4.35 17.15
N TRP A 139 -4.71 4.99 15.97
CA TRP A 139 -5.63 6.08 15.68
C TRP A 139 -7.06 5.59 15.46
N GLU A 140 -7.25 4.55 14.66
CA GLU A 140 -8.56 3.97 14.34
C GLU A 140 -9.14 3.21 15.54
N GLY A 141 -8.28 2.60 16.36
CA GLY A 141 -8.68 1.73 17.44
C GLY A 141 -9.16 0.36 16.95
N LYS A 142 -9.75 -0.40 17.86
CA LYS A 142 -10.45 -1.65 17.57
C LYS A 142 -11.93 -1.52 17.90
N PRO A 143 -12.81 -2.26 17.21
CA PRO A 143 -14.22 -2.26 17.56
C PRO A 143 -14.45 -2.61 19.03
N ALA A 144 -15.29 -1.80 19.70
CA ALA A 144 -15.62 -2.00 21.11
C ALA A 144 -16.35 -3.34 21.33
N VAL A 145 -16.12 -3.95 22.49
CA VAL A 145 -16.79 -5.19 22.90
C VAL A 145 -17.58 -4.91 24.19
N PRO A 146 -18.88 -5.11 24.16
CA PRO A 146 -19.75 -5.61 23.08
C PRO A 146 -19.98 -4.59 21.95
N PRO A 147 -20.39 -5.06 20.75
CA PRO A 147 -20.62 -4.22 19.59
C PRO A 147 -21.59 -3.07 19.84
N GLN A 148 -21.20 -1.84 19.44
CA GLN A 148 -22.00 -0.64 19.56
C GLN A 148 -21.90 0.20 18.27
N VAL A 149 -23.04 0.79 17.87
CA VAL A 149 -23.13 1.65 16.68
C VAL A 149 -22.58 3.04 16.99
N ALA A 150 -21.60 3.50 16.22
CA ALA A 150 -21.11 4.90 16.27
C ALA A 150 -21.90 5.78 15.32
N ASP A 151 -21.91 5.42 14.04
CA ASP A 151 -22.57 6.19 12.99
C ASP A 151 -23.31 5.29 12.01
N LEU A 152 -24.32 5.83 11.36
CA LEU A 152 -25.08 5.17 10.30
C LEU A 152 -24.70 5.74 8.94
N VAL A 153 -24.60 4.88 7.94
CA VAL A 153 -24.35 5.32 6.57
C VAL A 153 -25.66 5.78 5.91
N ALA A 154 -25.54 6.78 5.03
CA ALA A 154 -26.68 7.22 4.24
C ALA A 154 -27.09 6.12 3.24
N LEU A 155 -28.35 5.68 3.31
CA LEU A 155 -28.94 4.67 2.45
C LEU A 155 -30.28 5.16 1.86
N PRO A 156 -30.64 4.75 0.63
CA PRO A 156 -31.95 5.04 0.09
C PRO A 156 -33.02 4.31 0.93
N GLY A 157 -33.98 5.05 1.46
CA GLY A 157 -34.98 4.49 2.36
C GLY A 157 -34.62 4.49 3.85
N GLY A 158 -33.41 4.97 4.19
CA GLY A 158 -32.94 5.09 5.57
C GLY A 158 -32.33 3.82 6.13
N SER A 159 -31.97 3.87 7.41
CA SER A 159 -31.31 2.78 8.13
C SER A 159 -32.26 2.06 9.11
N GLY A 160 -33.55 2.13 8.89
CA GLY A 160 -34.57 1.61 9.81
C GLY A 160 -34.60 2.44 11.10
N ASP A 161 -34.84 1.73 12.23
CA ASP A 161 -34.89 2.34 13.57
C ASP A 161 -33.57 2.31 14.32
N LEU A 162 -32.49 1.79 13.71
CA LEU A 162 -31.16 1.73 14.31
C LEU A 162 -30.60 3.16 14.53
N ARG A 163 -29.92 3.39 15.65
CA ARG A 163 -29.40 4.70 16.05
C ARG A 163 -27.95 4.63 16.55
N PRO A 164 -27.21 5.71 16.42
CA PRO A 164 -25.94 5.86 17.13
C PRO A 164 -26.14 5.66 18.65
N GLY A 165 -25.21 4.91 19.27
CA GLY A 165 -25.28 4.53 20.68
C GLY A 165 -25.95 3.19 20.96
N ASP A 166 -26.70 2.59 20.03
CA ASP A 166 -27.29 1.27 20.20
C ASP A 166 -26.22 0.20 20.39
N ARG A 167 -26.36 -0.57 21.46
CA ARG A 167 -25.51 -1.74 21.71
C ARG A 167 -26.15 -2.97 21.09
N LEU A 168 -25.44 -3.61 20.18
CA LEU A 168 -25.95 -4.75 19.43
C LEU A 168 -25.88 -6.01 20.28
N LEU A 169 -27.02 -6.67 20.50
CA LEU A 169 -27.11 -7.93 21.24
C LEU A 169 -27.25 -9.13 20.31
N ALA A 170 -28.02 -8.98 19.23
CA ALA A 170 -28.19 -10.00 18.20
C ALA A 170 -28.64 -9.36 16.88
N ILE A 171 -28.35 -10.03 15.75
CA ILE A 171 -28.89 -9.70 14.43
C ILE A 171 -29.43 -10.98 13.80
N GLU A 172 -30.64 -10.93 13.23
CA GLU A 172 -31.35 -12.08 12.65
C GLU A 172 -31.33 -13.32 13.58
N GLY A 173 -31.43 -13.12 14.90
CA GLY A 173 -31.40 -14.17 15.91
C GLY A 173 -30.01 -14.67 16.32
N VAL A 174 -28.97 -14.25 15.67
CA VAL A 174 -27.56 -14.60 16.02
C VAL A 174 -27.05 -13.62 17.08
N ALA A 175 -26.70 -14.14 18.26
CA ALA A 175 -26.11 -13.34 19.34
C ALA A 175 -24.72 -12.80 18.95
N LEU A 176 -24.45 -11.53 19.28
CA LEU A 176 -23.23 -10.82 18.96
C LEU A 176 -22.46 -10.44 20.24
N PRO A 177 -21.69 -11.37 20.83
CA PRO A 177 -20.80 -11.03 21.94
C PRO A 177 -19.63 -10.12 21.48
N ASP A 178 -19.22 -10.24 20.22
CA ASP A 178 -18.17 -9.48 19.56
C ASP A 178 -18.45 -9.31 18.05
N TYR A 179 -17.59 -8.56 17.35
CA TYR A 179 -17.72 -8.32 15.90
C TYR A 179 -17.35 -9.53 15.03
N ASP A 180 -16.61 -10.51 15.53
CA ASP A 180 -16.21 -11.69 14.74
C ASP A 180 -17.42 -12.54 14.37
N ARG A 181 -18.45 -12.53 15.21
CA ARG A 181 -19.72 -13.21 14.97
C ARG A 181 -20.59 -12.59 13.86
N LEU A 182 -20.31 -11.37 13.42
CA LEU A 182 -21.01 -10.77 12.28
C LEU A 182 -20.94 -11.64 11.01
N ARG A 183 -19.89 -12.42 10.85
CA ARG A 183 -19.71 -13.33 9.71
C ARG A 183 -20.69 -14.52 9.73
N GLU A 184 -21.25 -14.83 10.87
CA GLU A 184 -22.20 -15.92 11.06
C GLU A 184 -23.66 -15.48 10.89
N VAL A 185 -23.90 -14.16 10.82
CA VAL A 185 -25.25 -13.60 10.68
C VAL A 185 -25.78 -13.87 9.29
N PRO A 186 -26.96 -14.49 9.18
CA PRO A 186 -27.65 -14.64 7.89
C PRO A 186 -27.96 -13.26 7.29
N THR A 187 -27.74 -13.11 6.02
CA THR A 187 -28.05 -11.89 5.27
C THR A 187 -29.13 -12.17 4.23
N PRO A 188 -30.43 -12.26 4.63
CA PRO A 188 -31.52 -12.51 3.69
C PRO A 188 -31.67 -11.36 2.67
N GLU A 189 -32.27 -11.68 1.52
CA GLU A 189 -32.54 -10.72 0.43
C GLU A 189 -33.74 -9.81 0.78
N LYS A 190 -33.56 -8.93 1.74
CA LYS A 190 -34.52 -7.92 2.18
C LYS A 190 -33.80 -6.61 2.52
N PRO A 191 -34.49 -5.45 2.45
CA PRO A 191 -33.84 -4.16 2.68
C PRO A 191 -33.35 -3.97 4.12
N LEU A 192 -34.04 -4.50 5.09
CA LEU A 192 -33.76 -4.33 6.51
C LEU A 192 -33.62 -5.69 7.20
N LEU A 193 -32.76 -5.76 8.21
CA LEU A 193 -32.54 -6.90 9.09
C LEU A 193 -33.15 -6.63 10.47
N SER A 194 -33.47 -7.71 11.20
CA SER A 194 -33.97 -7.62 12.59
C SER A 194 -32.77 -7.51 13.54
N TYR A 195 -32.68 -6.42 14.28
CA TYR A 195 -31.66 -6.13 15.29
C TYR A 195 -32.26 -6.20 16.68
N ARG A 196 -31.67 -6.97 17.58
CA ARG A 196 -31.91 -6.87 19.01
C ARG A 196 -30.86 -5.99 19.64
N VAL A 197 -31.29 -4.88 20.21
CA VAL A 197 -30.40 -3.85 20.75
C VAL A 197 -30.73 -3.51 22.19
N LEU A 198 -29.73 -3.05 22.92
CA LEU A 198 -29.89 -2.40 24.21
C LEU A 198 -29.75 -0.88 23.98
N ARG A 199 -30.85 -0.15 24.15
CA ARG A 199 -30.96 1.31 24.04
C ARG A 199 -31.43 1.89 25.36
N ASP A 200 -30.66 2.76 25.99
CA ASP A 200 -31.01 3.42 27.26
C ASP A 200 -31.43 2.43 28.36
N GLY A 201 -30.78 1.25 28.41
CA GLY A 201 -31.07 0.17 29.35
C GLY A 201 -32.26 -0.70 28.97
N THR A 202 -32.98 -0.43 27.87
CA THR A 202 -34.12 -1.19 27.38
C THR A 202 -33.67 -2.13 26.25
N ASP A 203 -33.99 -3.43 26.42
CA ASP A 203 -33.80 -4.46 25.39
C ASP A 203 -35.02 -4.44 24.44
N MET A 204 -34.75 -4.23 23.15
CA MET A 204 -35.78 -4.11 22.12
C MET A 204 -35.36 -4.74 20.80
N VAL A 205 -36.31 -5.12 19.99
CA VAL A 205 -36.12 -5.58 18.62
C VAL A 205 -36.56 -4.47 17.67
N ILE A 206 -35.71 -4.13 16.73
CA ILE A 206 -35.90 -3.04 15.75
C ILE A 206 -35.46 -3.50 14.38
N ASP A 207 -35.85 -2.77 13.35
CA ASP A 207 -35.32 -2.93 12.00
C ASP A 207 -34.05 -2.06 11.81
N GLY A 208 -33.08 -2.62 11.13
CA GLY A 208 -31.82 -1.94 10.81
C GLY A 208 -31.30 -2.30 9.43
N PRO A 209 -30.23 -1.63 8.94
CA PRO A 209 -29.73 -1.82 7.60
C PRO A 209 -29.07 -3.19 7.40
N GLN A 210 -28.87 -3.60 6.14
CA GLN A 210 -28.01 -4.73 5.81
C GLN A 210 -26.59 -4.51 6.35
N LEU A 211 -25.92 -5.60 6.76
CA LEU A 211 -24.54 -5.54 7.26
C LEU A 211 -23.57 -5.02 6.20
N ALA A 212 -23.74 -5.49 4.97
CA ALA A 212 -23.01 -5.05 3.80
C ALA A 212 -24.01 -4.62 2.71
N PRO A 213 -24.61 -3.42 2.81
CA PRO A 213 -25.46 -2.90 1.75
C PRO A 213 -24.64 -2.75 0.45
N PRO A 214 -25.28 -2.71 -0.73
CA PRO A 214 -24.60 -2.56 -2.00
C PRO A 214 -24.07 -1.14 -2.21
N ARG A 215 -23.27 -0.67 -1.25
CA ARG A 215 -22.65 0.65 -1.19
C ARG A 215 -21.17 0.56 -1.59
N ALA A 216 -20.77 1.45 -2.49
CA ALA A 216 -19.36 1.66 -2.82
C ALA A 216 -18.66 2.39 -1.67
N ALA A 217 -17.98 1.69 -0.77
CA ALA A 217 -17.12 2.35 0.22
C ALA A 217 -15.91 2.98 -0.44
N GLN A 218 -15.32 2.26 -1.41
CA GLN A 218 -14.25 2.76 -2.25
C GLN A 218 -14.46 2.32 -3.69
N VAL A 219 -13.96 3.12 -4.63
CA VAL A 219 -13.91 2.82 -6.06
C VAL A 219 -12.45 2.69 -6.45
N LEU A 220 -12.09 1.52 -6.99
CA LEU A 220 -10.71 1.27 -7.39
C LEU A 220 -10.39 2.09 -8.66
N PRO A 221 -9.23 2.76 -8.71
CA PRO A 221 -8.80 3.52 -9.88
C PRO A 221 -8.73 2.64 -11.14
N GLN A 222 -9.05 3.22 -12.30
CA GLN A 222 -9.05 2.55 -13.60
C GLN A 222 -9.98 1.33 -13.70
N SER A 223 -10.83 1.12 -12.71
CA SER A 223 -11.83 0.07 -12.74
C SER A 223 -12.99 0.40 -13.68
N ALA A 224 -13.85 -0.58 -13.94
CA ALA A 224 -15.07 -0.35 -14.71
C ALA A 224 -16.01 0.65 -14.01
N ALA A 225 -16.06 0.61 -12.68
CA ALA A 225 -16.85 1.54 -11.87
C ALA A 225 -16.30 2.98 -11.93
N ASP A 226 -14.98 3.14 -11.86
CA ASP A 226 -14.32 4.44 -11.98
C ASP A 226 -14.58 5.08 -13.36
N ALA A 227 -14.38 4.30 -14.43
CA ALA A 227 -14.65 4.73 -15.79
C ALA A 227 -16.14 5.10 -16.03
N ALA A 228 -17.06 4.47 -15.30
CA ALA A 228 -18.49 4.78 -15.34
C ALA A 228 -18.89 5.98 -14.47
N GLY A 229 -17.96 6.61 -13.73
CA GLY A 229 -18.21 7.76 -12.86
C GLY A 229 -18.93 7.43 -11.56
N ILE A 230 -18.86 6.18 -11.10
CA ILE A 230 -19.30 5.78 -9.77
C ILE A 230 -18.35 6.40 -8.73
N ARG A 231 -18.87 6.84 -7.60
CA ARG A 231 -18.12 7.51 -6.54
C ARG A 231 -18.25 6.75 -5.21
N ALA A 232 -17.29 6.95 -4.35
CA ALA A 232 -17.42 6.50 -2.97
C ALA A 232 -18.69 7.10 -2.33
N GLY A 233 -19.45 6.28 -1.63
CA GLY A 233 -20.73 6.64 -1.07
C GLY A 233 -21.96 6.29 -1.93
N ASP A 234 -21.81 6.05 -3.24
CA ASP A 234 -22.91 5.62 -4.09
C ASP A 234 -23.47 4.27 -3.61
N VAL A 235 -24.78 4.10 -3.65
CA VAL A 235 -25.48 2.86 -3.32
C VAL A 235 -26.13 2.31 -4.58
N ILE A 236 -25.80 1.08 -4.95
CA ILE A 236 -26.37 0.41 -6.11
C ILE A 236 -27.74 -0.13 -5.70
N THR A 237 -28.80 0.39 -6.32
CA THR A 237 -30.19 0.03 -5.96
C THR A 237 -30.75 -1.08 -6.83
N ALA A 238 -30.30 -1.18 -8.09
CA ALA A 238 -30.72 -2.23 -9.00
C ALA A 238 -29.63 -2.55 -10.03
N ILE A 239 -29.69 -3.73 -10.61
CA ILE A 239 -28.89 -4.21 -11.73
C ILE A 239 -29.84 -4.72 -12.80
N ASP A 240 -29.76 -4.16 -14.02
CA ASP A 240 -30.64 -4.47 -15.16
C ASP A 240 -32.12 -4.41 -14.77
N GLY A 241 -32.50 -3.40 -13.98
CA GLY A 241 -33.84 -3.17 -13.46
C GLY A 241 -34.29 -4.10 -12.31
N GLN A 242 -33.43 -5.02 -11.85
CA GLN A 242 -33.73 -5.90 -10.72
C GLN A 242 -33.13 -5.32 -9.43
N PRO A 243 -33.94 -5.04 -8.39
CA PRO A 243 -33.45 -4.48 -7.15
C PRO A 243 -32.49 -5.44 -6.43
N ILE A 244 -31.49 -4.86 -5.73
CA ILE A 244 -30.56 -5.59 -4.88
C ILE A 244 -30.45 -4.92 -3.51
N TRP A 245 -30.16 -5.71 -2.48
CA TRP A 245 -30.12 -5.24 -1.10
C TRP A 245 -28.77 -5.47 -0.43
N ARG A 246 -27.97 -6.41 -0.96
CA ARG A 246 -26.69 -6.83 -0.41
C ARG A 246 -25.57 -6.61 -1.43
N PHE A 247 -24.38 -6.34 -0.95
CA PHE A 247 -23.21 -6.29 -1.81
C PHE A 247 -22.92 -7.65 -2.49
N ASP A 248 -23.23 -8.75 -1.81
CA ASP A 248 -23.08 -10.10 -2.38
C ASP A 248 -23.98 -10.34 -3.59
N ASP A 249 -25.17 -9.73 -3.63
CA ASP A 249 -26.06 -9.80 -4.80
C ASP A 249 -25.40 -9.13 -6.02
N LEU A 250 -24.71 -7.98 -5.79
CA LEU A 250 -23.94 -7.30 -6.81
C LEU A 250 -22.81 -8.20 -7.33
N VAL A 251 -22.03 -8.80 -6.41
CA VAL A 251 -20.92 -9.70 -6.75
C VAL A 251 -21.41 -10.91 -7.55
N ALA A 252 -22.50 -11.54 -7.12
CA ALA A 252 -23.08 -12.69 -7.79
C ALA A 252 -23.56 -12.36 -9.22
N LYS A 253 -24.28 -11.23 -9.39
CA LYS A 253 -24.78 -10.81 -10.71
C LYS A 253 -23.65 -10.41 -11.65
N VAL A 254 -22.64 -9.70 -11.17
CA VAL A 254 -21.45 -9.32 -11.96
C VAL A 254 -20.70 -10.58 -12.43
N GLY A 255 -20.47 -11.55 -11.55
CA GLY A 255 -19.82 -12.82 -11.90
C GLY A 255 -20.63 -13.66 -12.89
N ALA A 256 -21.96 -13.75 -12.70
CA ALA A 256 -22.85 -14.50 -13.59
C ALA A 256 -22.92 -13.91 -15.00
N GLY A 257 -22.74 -12.59 -15.13
CA GLY A 257 -22.77 -11.87 -16.41
C GLY A 257 -21.58 -12.15 -17.32
N LYS A 258 -20.52 -12.81 -16.83
CA LYS A 258 -19.32 -13.21 -17.60
C LYS A 258 -18.74 -12.11 -18.50
N GLY A 259 -18.72 -10.87 -17.98
CA GLY A 259 -18.19 -9.72 -18.68
C GLY A 259 -19.17 -9.03 -19.65
N ALA A 260 -20.43 -9.44 -19.69
CA ALA A 260 -21.45 -8.70 -20.42
C ALA A 260 -21.66 -7.30 -19.78
N PRO A 261 -21.99 -6.28 -20.60
CA PRO A 261 -22.36 -4.96 -20.07
C PRO A 261 -23.55 -5.07 -19.12
N LEU A 262 -23.49 -4.33 -18.01
CA LEU A 262 -24.53 -4.28 -16.99
C LEU A 262 -24.97 -2.82 -16.81
N THR A 263 -26.28 -2.62 -16.62
CA THR A 263 -26.84 -1.31 -16.26
C THR A 263 -27.08 -1.28 -14.75
N LEU A 264 -26.44 -0.34 -14.05
CA LEU A 264 -26.56 -0.15 -12.61
C LEU A 264 -27.40 1.10 -12.32
N ASP A 265 -28.45 0.96 -11.56
CA ASP A 265 -29.13 2.09 -10.97
C ASP A 265 -28.49 2.43 -9.64
N LEU A 266 -28.09 3.69 -9.46
CA LEU A 266 -27.36 4.19 -8.33
C LEU A 266 -28.17 5.24 -7.60
N TRP A 267 -28.11 5.23 -6.29
CA TRP A 267 -28.48 6.36 -5.45
C TRP A 267 -27.22 7.02 -4.90
N ARG A 268 -27.04 8.30 -5.23
CA ARG A 268 -25.92 9.11 -4.75
C ARG A 268 -26.41 10.03 -3.65
N PRO A 269 -25.87 9.91 -2.41
CA PRO A 269 -26.27 10.79 -1.32
C PRO A 269 -25.92 12.25 -1.66
N ALA A 270 -26.72 13.18 -1.15
CA ALA A 270 -26.40 14.61 -1.21
C ALA A 270 -25.19 14.90 -0.31
N GLU A 271 -24.39 15.91 -0.67
CA GLU A 271 -23.27 16.34 0.16
C GLU A 271 -23.74 16.96 1.49
N GLU A 272 -24.94 17.52 1.51
CA GLU A 272 -25.59 18.06 2.70
C GLU A 272 -27.04 17.60 2.78
N GLY A 273 -27.50 17.19 3.97
CA GLY A 273 -28.87 16.77 4.24
C GLY A 273 -29.16 15.28 3.99
N ASN A 274 -30.41 14.85 4.18
CA ASN A 274 -30.84 13.45 4.12
C ASN A 274 -31.32 12.99 2.72
N GLY A 275 -31.05 13.78 1.68
CA GLY A 275 -31.49 13.52 0.31
C GLY A 275 -30.45 12.80 -0.53
N GLY A 276 -30.85 12.42 -1.74
CA GLY A 276 -29.94 11.87 -2.75
C GLY A 276 -30.58 11.91 -4.12
N ARG A 277 -29.80 11.65 -5.18
CA ARG A 277 -30.27 11.57 -6.56
C ARG A 277 -30.04 10.20 -7.14
N THR A 278 -30.97 9.75 -7.96
CA THR A 278 -30.83 8.51 -8.71
C THR A 278 -30.10 8.79 -10.03
N LEU A 279 -29.20 7.89 -10.39
CA LEU A 279 -28.41 7.89 -11.61
C LEU A 279 -28.44 6.48 -12.20
N SER A 280 -28.35 6.36 -13.50
CA SER A 280 -28.17 5.07 -14.17
C SER A 280 -26.87 5.10 -14.97
N VAL A 281 -26.02 4.08 -14.84
CA VAL A 281 -24.75 3.96 -15.54
C VAL A 281 -24.63 2.56 -16.14
N THR A 282 -24.02 2.48 -17.33
CA THR A 282 -23.70 1.20 -17.94
C THR A 282 -22.20 0.97 -17.89
N LEU A 283 -21.77 -0.21 -17.49
CA LEU A 283 -20.36 -0.58 -17.41
C LEU A 283 -20.14 -2.03 -17.82
N THR A 284 -18.91 -2.34 -18.23
CA THR A 284 -18.48 -3.70 -18.58
C THR A 284 -17.48 -4.19 -17.54
N PRO A 285 -17.79 -5.30 -16.80
CA PRO A 285 -16.87 -5.86 -15.83
C PRO A 285 -15.55 -6.30 -16.47
N LYS A 286 -14.45 -6.16 -15.74
CA LYS A 286 -13.11 -6.63 -16.14
C LYS A 286 -12.75 -7.90 -15.40
N ILE A 287 -11.95 -8.78 -16.02
CA ILE A 287 -11.38 -9.94 -15.34
C ILE A 287 -10.27 -9.45 -14.39
N VAL A 288 -10.33 -9.89 -13.14
CA VAL A 288 -9.34 -9.56 -12.11
C VAL A 288 -8.94 -10.84 -11.38
N ASP A 289 -7.65 -11.05 -11.19
CA ASP A 289 -7.12 -12.15 -10.41
C ASP A 289 -7.09 -11.77 -8.94
N MET A 290 -7.76 -12.55 -8.11
CA MET A 290 -7.88 -12.30 -6.67
C MET A 290 -7.23 -13.41 -5.85
N PRO A 291 -6.41 -13.06 -4.85
CA PRO A 291 -5.83 -14.05 -3.95
C PRO A 291 -6.89 -14.65 -3.03
N ARG A 292 -6.78 -15.94 -2.75
CA ARG A 292 -7.56 -16.66 -1.74
C ARG A 292 -6.76 -16.84 -0.45
N PRO A 293 -7.44 -17.07 0.69
CA PRO A 293 -6.75 -17.33 1.96
C PRO A 293 -5.81 -18.55 1.95
N ASP A 294 -6.04 -19.51 1.06
CA ASP A 294 -5.18 -20.69 0.86
C ASP A 294 -3.93 -20.42 -0.02
N GLY A 295 -3.73 -19.17 -0.44
CA GLY A 295 -2.63 -18.77 -1.31
C GLY A 295 -2.88 -19.03 -2.80
N SER A 296 -4.01 -19.64 -3.19
CA SER A 296 -4.40 -19.75 -4.59
C SER A 296 -4.99 -18.44 -5.13
N PHE A 297 -5.15 -18.37 -6.46
CA PHE A 297 -5.81 -17.25 -7.12
C PHE A 297 -7.04 -17.71 -7.88
N VAL A 298 -8.03 -16.83 -7.98
CA VAL A 298 -9.21 -17.02 -8.82
C VAL A 298 -9.36 -15.81 -9.73
N SER A 299 -9.51 -16.05 -11.02
CA SER A 299 -9.87 -15.01 -11.99
C SER A 299 -11.39 -14.88 -12.02
N ASP A 300 -11.89 -13.68 -11.76
CA ASP A 300 -13.31 -13.41 -11.71
C ASP A 300 -13.62 -12.04 -12.29
N PHE A 301 -14.86 -11.85 -12.78
CA PHE A 301 -15.31 -10.57 -13.30
C PHE A 301 -15.61 -9.61 -12.14
N LYS A 302 -14.99 -8.43 -12.17
CA LYS A 302 -15.14 -7.39 -11.15
C LYS A 302 -15.40 -6.03 -11.80
N ILE A 303 -16.06 -5.17 -11.07
CA ILE A 303 -16.31 -3.78 -11.48
C ILE A 303 -15.43 -2.80 -10.72
N GLY A 304 -14.70 -3.25 -9.68
CA GLY A 304 -13.76 -2.44 -8.90
C GLY A 304 -14.40 -1.61 -7.80
N LEU A 305 -15.43 -2.16 -7.15
CA LEU A 305 -16.02 -1.60 -5.93
C LEU A 305 -15.59 -2.39 -4.70
N ILE A 306 -15.31 -1.67 -3.62
CA ILE A 306 -15.12 -2.25 -2.28
C ILE A 306 -16.37 -2.02 -1.46
N ALA A 307 -16.86 -3.09 -0.82
CA ALA A 307 -18.04 -3.06 0.03
C ALA A 307 -17.85 -2.12 1.23
N GLY A 308 -18.92 -1.45 1.63
CA GLY A 308 -19.01 -0.75 2.91
C GLY A 308 -19.98 -1.44 3.88
N ALA A 309 -19.74 -1.24 5.17
CA ALA A 309 -20.70 -1.66 6.18
C ALA A 309 -21.93 -0.71 6.21
N GLY A 310 -23.05 -1.19 6.73
CA GLY A 310 -24.29 -0.41 6.91
C GLY A 310 -24.22 0.59 8.08
N PHE A 311 -23.25 0.41 8.97
CA PHE A 311 -22.95 1.30 10.09
C PHE A 311 -21.46 1.21 10.45
N SER A 312 -20.93 2.21 11.11
CA SER A 312 -19.61 2.17 11.72
C SER A 312 -19.69 1.79 13.20
N PRO A 313 -18.73 0.99 13.69
CA PRO A 313 -18.66 0.62 15.09
C PRO A 313 -18.10 1.74 15.96
N VAL A 314 -18.49 1.79 17.23
CA VAL A 314 -17.69 2.47 18.25
C VAL A 314 -16.35 1.75 18.38
N THR A 315 -15.26 2.51 18.41
CA THR A 315 -13.91 1.94 18.57
C THR A 315 -13.32 2.29 19.92
N GLU A 316 -12.51 1.37 20.45
CA GLU A 316 -11.72 1.56 21.66
C GLU A 316 -10.25 1.67 21.29
N GLY A 317 -9.51 2.51 22.03
CA GLY A 317 -8.07 2.64 21.79
C GLY A 317 -7.33 1.32 22.07
N ILE A 318 -6.31 1.05 21.27
CA ILE A 318 -5.42 -0.11 21.47
C ILE A 318 -4.12 0.32 22.14
N GLY A 319 -3.52 -0.59 22.91
CA GLY A 319 -2.23 -0.33 23.55
C GLY A 319 -1.08 -0.27 22.53
N PRO A 320 0.02 0.44 22.84
CA PRO A 320 1.13 0.63 21.92
C PRO A 320 1.81 -0.68 21.48
N VAL A 321 1.88 -1.66 22.38
CA VAL A 321 2.43 -2.99 22.05
C VAL A 321 1.51 -3.74 21.09
N GLU A 322 0.20 -3.70 21.33
CA GLU A 322 -0.81 -4.32 20.45
C GLU A 322 -0.76 -3.67 19.05
N ALA A 323 -0.65 -2.35 18.98
CA ALA A 323 -0.50 -1.61 17.74
C ALA A 323 0.79 -2.01 16.97
N LEU A 324 1.93 -2.08 17.64
CA LEU A 324 3.20 -2.50 17.03
C LEU A 324 3.16 -3.94 16.51
N VAL A 325 2.59 -4.86 17.28
CA VAL A 325 2.40 -6.25 16.84
C VAL A 325 1.45 -6.31 15.63
N GLY A 326 0.38 -5.52 15.64
CA GLY A 326 -0.54 -5.37 14.50
C GLY A 326 0.17 -4.85 13.25
N GLY A 327 0.95 -3.77 13.38
CA GLY A 327 1.75 -3.21 12.29
C GLY A 327 2.77 -4.20 11.72
N ALA A 328 3.44 -4.97 12.59
CA ALA A 328 4.36 -6.02 12.16
C ALA A 328 3.64 -7.15 11.40
N LYS A 329 2.48 -7.59 11.88
CA LYS A 329 1.65 -8.60 11.18
C LYS A 329 1.19 -8.10 9.82
N GLN A 330 0.78 -6.83 9.73
CA GLN A 330 0.36 -6.22 8.46
C GLN A 330 1.51 -6.15 7.45
N THR A 331 2.69 -5.70 7.89
CA THR A 331 3.91 -5.67 7.05
C THR A 331 4.28 -7.08 6.58
N TRP A 332 4.26 -8.06 7.47
CA TRP A 332 4.53 -9.47 7.12
C TRP A 332 3.50 -10.02 6.13
N GLY A 333 2.21 -9.72 6.35
CA GLY A 333 1.13 -10.08 5.43
C GLY A 333 1.34 -9.52 4.03
N ALA A 334 1.78 -8.26 3.91
CA ALA A 334 2.10 -7.64 2.64
C ALA A 334 3.30 -8.31 1.94
N ILE A 335 4.33 -8.70 2.69
CA ILE A 335 5.49 -9.44 2.13
C ILE A 335 5.05 -10.81 1.61
N THR A 336 4.30 -11.58 2.41
CA THR A 336 3.85 -12.92 2.01
C THR A 336 2.90 -12.89 0.83
N ALA A 337 2.02 -11.90 0.75
CA ALA A 337 1.16 -11.66 -0.39
C ALA A 337 1.96 -11.33 -1.66
N SER A 338 3.02 -10.52 -1.54
CA SER A 338 3.92 -10.18 -2.65
C SER A 338 4.68 -11.41 -3.16
N VAL A 339 5.19 -12.25 -2.27
CA VAL A 339 5.85 -13.53 -2.64
C VAL A 339 4.88 -14.42 -3.40
N SER A 340 3.67 -14.61 -2.86
CA SER A 340 2.63 -15.43 -3.49
C SER A 340 2.24 -14.88 -4.87
N ALA A 341 2.06 -13.56 -5.00
CA ALA A 341 1.75 -12.96 -6.29
C ALA A 341 2.85 -13.20 -7.34
N ILE A 342 4.11 -13.00 -6.97
CA ILE A 342 5.26 -13.24 -7.87
C ILE A 342 5.31 -14.72 -8.28
N GLU A 343 5.15 -15.64 -7.33
CA GLU A 343 5.12 -17.08 -7.62
C GLU A 343 4.04 -17.43 -8.66
N HIS A 344 2.81 -16.92 -8.45
CA HIS A 344 1.69 -17.23 -9.35
C HIS A 344 1.82 -16.57 -10.73
N ILE A 345 2.45 -15.38 -10.81
CA ILE A 345 2.79 -14.74 -12.08
C ILE A 345 3.83 -15.59 -12.84
N VAL A 346 4.90 -16.01 -12.17
CA VAL A 346 5.97 -16.83 -12.79
C VAL A 346 5.43 -18.18 -13.26
N LEU A 347 4.50 -18.77 -12.51
CA LEU A 347 3.83 -20.03 -12.88
C LEU A 347 2.73 -19.84 -13.94
N GLY A 348 2.48 -18.62 -14.41
CA GLY A 348 1.44 -18.30 -15.40
C GLY A 348 0.00 -18.52 -14.91
N LYS A 349 -0.21 -18.59 -13.59
CA LYS A 349 -1.54 -18.80 -13.00
C LYS A 349 -2.37 -17.53 -12.91
N ILE A 350 -1.72 -16.36 -12.91
CA ILE A 350 -2.35 -15.05 -12.95
C ILE A 350 -1.73 -14.20 -14.03
N SER A 351 -2.51 -13.22 -14.52
CA SER A 351 -2.07 -12.32 -15.57
C SER A 351 -0.91 -11.45 -15.10
N SER A 352 0.08 -11.25 -15.99
CA SER A 352 1.15 -10.26 -15.78
C SER A 352 0.64 -8.82 -15.66
N CYS A 353 -0.57 -8.53 -16.10
CA CYS A 353 -1.25 -7.24 -15.92
C CYS A 353 -1.44 -6.84 -14.43
N ASN A 354 -1.26 -7.79 -13.50
CA ASN A 354 -1.21 -7.48 -12.07
C ASN A 354 0.11 -6.80 -11.62
N LEU A 355 1.16 -6.84 -12.45
CA LEU A 355 2.39 -6.08 -12.24
C LEU A 355 2.20 -4.65 -12.75
N ARG A 356 2.04 -3.71 -11.81
CA ARG A 356 1.96 -2.28 -12.09
C ARG A 356 3.36 -1.69 -12.24
N GLY A 357 3.53 -0.86 -13.26
CA GLY A 357 4.73 -0.06 -13.45
C GLY A 357 4.67 1.28 -12.73
N ALA A 358 5.53 2.21 -13.15
CA ALA A 358 5.66 3.52 -12.52
C ALA A 358 4.38 4.38 -12.66
N ILE A 359 3.65 4.24 -13.78
CA ILE A 359 2.40 4.98 -14.01
C ILE A 359 1.33 4.46 -13.05
N GLY A 360 1.15 3.13 -12.95
CA GLY A 360 0.17 2.54 -12.05
C GLY A 360 0.44 2.85 -10.57
N ILE A 361 1.72 2.93 -10.16
CA ILE A 361 2.09 3.37 -8.79
C ILE A 361 1.77 4.86 -8.59
N ALA A 362 2.03 5.71 -9.59
CA ALA A 362 1.71 7.13 -9.51
C ALA A 362 0.19 7.35 -9.40
N GLU A 363 -0.60 6.65 -10.20
CA GLU A 363 -2.06 6.71 -10.15
C GLU A 363 -2.62 6.20 -8.82
N GLY A 364 -2.06 5.09 -8.30
CA GLY A 364 -2.39 4.59 -6.97
C GLY A 364 -2.12 5.60 -5.87
N SER A 365 -0.98 6.32 -5.94
CA SER A 365 -0.66 7.39 -4.97
C SER A 365 -1.62 8.58 -5.09
N GLY A 366 -1.98 8.98 -6.31
CA GLY A 366 -2.97 10.04 -6.55
C GLY A 366 -4.36 9.66 -6.05
N ALA A 367 -4.79 8.42 -6.28
CA ALA A 367 -6.06 7.92 -5.80
C ALA A 367 -6.11 7.85 -4.27
N ALA A 368 -5.05 7.33 -3.63
CA ALA A 368 -4.94 7.31 -2.17
C ALA A 368 -4.96 8.73 -1.57
N ALA A 369 -4.27 9.68 -2.20
CA ALA A 369 -4.29 11.07 -1.75
C ALA A 369 -5.68 11.73 -1.90
N LYS A 370 -6.44 11.38 -2.94
CA LYS A 370 -7.83 11.86 -3.13
C LYS A 370 -8.80 11.21 -2.14
N ALA A 371 -8.58 9.95 -1.76
CA ALA A 371 -9.40 9.25 -0.78
C ALA A 371 -9.23 9.83 0.64
N GLY A 372 -8.05 10.40 0.95
CA GLY A 372 -7.80 11.09 2.19
C GLY A 372 -6.38 10.89 2.73
N ALA A 373 -6.04 11.65 3.78
CA ALA A 373 -4.71 11.58 4.38
C ALA A 373 -4.41 10.20 4.97
N ALA A 374 -5.38 9.54 5.59
CA ALA A 374 -5.22 8.19 6.16
C ALA A 374 -4.91 7.15 5.07
N ASP A 375 -5.67 7.15 3.98
CA ASP A 375 -5.45 6.25 2.85
C ASP A 375 -4.09 6.48 2.20
N PHE A 376 -3.67 7.75 2.09
CA PHE A 376 -2.35 8.09 1.54
C PHE A 376 -1.20 7.63 2.43
N ILE A 377 -1.33 7.80 3.75
CA ILE A 377 -0.35 7.31 4.72
C ILE A 377 -0.27 5.77 4.68
N TRP A 378 -1.42 5.11 4.59
CA TRP A 378 -1.50 3.66 4.42
C TRP A 378 -0.81 3.18 3.13
N PHE A 379 -1.05 3.89 2.02
CA PHE A 379 -0.41 3.63 0.74
C PHE A 379 1.12 3.76 0.83
N ILE A 380 1.64 4.79 1.54
CA ILE A 380 3.08 4.96 1.78
C ILE A 380 3.64 3.74 2.53
N ALA A 381 2.96 3.23 3.55
CA ALA A 381 3.40 2.05 4.29
C ALA A 381 3.45 0.79 3.41
N MET A 382 2.41 0.56 2.61
CA MET A 382 2.38 -0.56 1.66
C MET A 382 3.50 -0.45 0.62
N LEU A 383 3.69 0.73 0.03
CA LEU A 383 4.75 0.97 -0.95
C LEU A 383 6.13 0.85 -0.33
N SER A 384 6.33 1.32 0.90
CA SER A 384 7.57 1.16 1.66
C SER A 384 7.89 -0.31 1.90
N THR A 385 6.88 -1.12 2.26
CA THR A 385 7.05 -2.59 2.38
C THR A 385 7.51 -3.20 1.05
N ALA A 386 6.87 -2.83 -0.06
CA ALA A 386 7.20 -3.34 -1.38
C ALA A 386 8.63 -2.94 -1.80
N VAL A 387 9.03 -1.68 -1.60
CA VAL A 387 10.38 -1.18 -1.91
C VAL A 387 11.42 -1.90 -1.05
N GLY A 388 11.19 -2.04 0.27
CA GLY A 388 12.08 -2.78 1.15
C GLY A 388 12.23 -4.25 0.73
N PHE A 389 11.12 -4.89 0.37
CA PHE A 389 11.11 -6.28 -0.10
C PHE A 389 11.85 -6.45 -1.43
N LEU A 390 11.58 -5.60 -2.42
CA LEU A 390 12.25 -5.66 -3.73
C LEU A 390 13.75 -5.40 -3.61
N ASN A 391 14.17 -4.50 -2.73
CA ASN A 391 15.59 -4.23 -2.49
C ASN A 391 16.33 -5.41 -1.83
N LEU A 392 15.64 -6.38 -1.24
CA LEU A 392 16.28 -7.62 -0.74
C LEU A 392 16.46 -8.69 -1.82
N PHE A 393 15.96 -8.49 -3.04
CA PHE A 393 16.20 -9.45 -4.12
C PHE A 393 17.69 -9.49 -4.50
N PRO A 394 18.21 -10.68 -4.85
CA PRO A 394 19.62 -10.88 -5.20
C PRO A 394 19.93 -10.34 -6.61
N ILE A 395 19.55 -9.10 -6.88
CA ILE A 395 19.79 -8.40 -8.15
C ILE A 395 20.94 -7.41 -7.92
N PRO A 396 22.05 -7.51 -8.62
CA PRO A 396 23.32 -6.79 -8.32
C PRO A 396 23.26 -5.25 -8.31
N VAL A 397 22.17 -4.64 -8.71
CA VAL A 397 21.92 -3.18 -8.66
C VAL A 397 21.15 -2.78 -7.39
N LEU A 398 20.60 -3.75 -6.69
CA LEU A 398 19.82 -3.58 -5.46
C LEU A 398 20.68 -3.98 -4.24
N ASP A 399 20.25 -3.58 -3.05
CA ASP A 399 20.95 -3.90 -1.80
C ASP A 399 21.13 -5.41 -1.60
N GLY A 400 20.11 -6.21 -1.95
CA GLY A 400 20.17 -7.66 -1.90
C GLY A 400 21.29 -8.26 -2.76
N GLY A 401 21.63 -7.65 -3.89
CA GLY A 401 22.76 -8.02 -4.70
C GLY A 401 24.10 -7.73 -4.02
N HIS A 402 24.22 -6.57 -3.39
CA HIS A 402 25.41 -6.25 -2.57
C HIS A 402 25.54 -7.18 -1.38
N LEU A 403 24.43 -7.56 -0.72
CA LEU A 403 24.43 -8.55 0.34
C LEU A 403 24.89 -9.93 -0.16
N MET A 404 24.54 -10.33 -1.39
CA MET A 404 25.05 -11.56 -2.01
C MET A 404 26.55 -11.51 -2.24
N PHE A 405 27.11 -10.36 -2.64
CA PHE A 405 28.57 -10.19 -2.75
C PHE A 405 29.26 -10.30 -1.39
N HIS A 406 28.67 -9.73 -0.34
CA HIS A 406 29.17 -9.88 1.02
C HIS A 406 29.07 -11.32 1.54
N LEU A 407 28.00 -12.03 1.20
CA LEU A 407 27.86 -13.45 1.52
C LEU A 407 28.94 -14.29 0.81
N TRP A 408 29.16 -14.02 -0.48
CA TRP A 408 30.24 -14.66 -1.25
C TRP A 408 31.61 -14.43 -0.57
N GLU A 409 31.92 -13.19 -0.23
CA GLU A 409 33.17 -12.85 0.46
C GLU A 409 33.30 -13.55 1.81
N GLY A 410 32.20 -13.65 2.57
CA GLY A 410 32.16 -14.34 3.86
C GLY A 410 32.45 -15.86 3.75
N VAL A 411 31.97 -16.50 2.67
CA VAL A 411 32.16 -17.93 2.43
C VAL A 411 33.53 -18.23 1.82
N THR A 412 34.00 -17.42 0.87
CA THR A 412 35.22 -17.67 0.09
C THR A 412 36.47 -17.01 0.67
N GLY A 413 36.26 -16.06 1.60
CA GLY A 413 37.34 -15.24 2.18
C GLY A 413 37.87 -14.16 1.23
N LYS A 414 37.31 -14.00 0.05
CA LYS A 414 37.73 -13.00 -0.96
C LYS A 414 36.52 -12.41 -1.67
N PRO A 415 36.50 -11.08 -1.94
CA PRO A 415 35.46 -10.47 -2.75
C PRO A 415 35.48 -11.05 -4.18
N PRO A 416 34.36 -11.00 -4.91
CA PRO A 416 34.32 -11.30 -6.33
C PRO A 416 35.31 -10.41 -7.10
N SER A 417 35.88 -10.93 -8.21
CA SER A 417 36.75 -10.10 -9.04
C SER A 417 35.98 -8.96 -9.70
N ASP A 418 36.65 -7.83 -9.99
CA ASP A 418 36.05 -6.64 -10.59
C ASP A 418 35.32 -6.95 -11.90
N ARG A 419 35.85 -7.88 -12.70
CA ARG A 419 35.23 -8.30 -13.96
C ARG A 419 33.91 -9.04 -13.70
N VAL A 420 33.86 -9.92 -12.71
CA VAL A 420 32.64 -10.64 -12.34
C VAL A 420 31.61 -9.66 -11.76
N MET A 421 32.05 -8.76 -10.88
CA MET A 421 31.18 -7.76 -10.28
C MET A 421 30.59 -6.82 -11.35
N SER A 422 31.41 -6.28 -12.24
CA SER A 422 30.95 -5.42 -13.35
C SER A 422 29.98 -6.14 -14.29
N LEU A 423 30.25 -7.40 -14.63
CA LEU A 423 29.34 -8.20 -15.45
C LEU A 423 27.98 -8.41 -14.73
N MET A 424 28.01 -8.82 -13.46
CA MET A 424 26.79 -9.06 -12.68
C MET A 424 25.98 -7.76 -12.52
N VAL A 425 26.62 -6.63 -12.25
CA VAL A 425 25.94 -5.31 -12.18
C VAL A 425 25.32 -4.95 -13.53
N SER A 426 26.02 -5.19 -14.64
CA SER A 426 25.48 -4.95 -15.99
C SER A 426 24.24 -5.80 -16.30
N VAL A 427 24.30 -7.10 -15.95
CA VAL A 427 23.16 -8.02 -16.09
C VAL A 427 22.00 -7.61 -15.17
N GLY A 428 22.29 -7.24 -13.92
CA GLY A 428 21.29 -6.76 -12.98
C GLY A 428 20.59 -5.50 -13.48
N LEU A 429 21.37 -4.53 -14.00
CA LEU A 429 20.83 -3.32 -14.58
C LEU A 429 19.93 -3.62 -15.79
N ALA A 430 20.39 -4.48 -16.70
CA ALA A 430 19.58 -4.89 -17.86
C ALA A 430 18.25 -5.56 -17.41
N LEU A 431 18.31 -6.39 -16.37
CA LEU A 431 17.10 -7.03 -15.81
C LEU A 431 16.15 -6.00 -15.23
N VAL A 432 16.64 -5.06 -14.40
CA VAL A 432 15.79 -4.01 -13.79
C VAL A 432 15.18 -3.12 -14.88
N LEU A 433 15.97 -2.70 -15.87
CA LEU A 433 15.45 -1.89 -16.99
C LEU A 433 14.40 -2.66 -17.82
N SER A 434 14.60 -3.98 -18.02
CA SER A 434 13.63 -4.82 -18.72
C SER A 434 12.32 -4.94 -17.92
N LEU A 435 12.41 -5.13 -16.60
CA LEU A 435 11.22 -5.16 -15.72
C LEU A 435 10.50 -3.81 -15.68
N MET A 436 11.24 -2.71 -15.67
CA MET A 436 10.65 -1.36 -15.76
C MET A 436 9.93 -1.15 -17.09
N ALA A 437 10.56 -1.53 -18.21
CA ALA A 437 9.94 -1.45 -19.53
C ALA A 437 8.69 -2.35 -19.63
N PHE A 438 8.75 -3.55 -19.07
CA PHE A 438 7.64 -4.47 -19.01
C PHE A 438 6.48 -3.93 -18.14
N GLY A 439 6.77 -3.38 -16.96
CA GLY A 439 5.76 -2.73 -16.11
C GLY A 439 5.12 -1.54 -16.80
N LEU A 440 5.91 -0.70 -17.48
CA LEU A 440 5.39 0.42 -18.25
C LEU A 440 4.51 -0.04 -19.43
N TRP A 441 4.91 -1.13 -20.09
CA TRP A 441 4.08 -1.75 -21.12
C TRP A 441 2.74 -2.24 -20.55
N ASN A 442 2.76 -2.90 -19.40
CA ASN A 442 1.53 -3.34 -18.72
C ASN A 442 0.64 -2.14 -18.35
N ASP A 443 1.20 -1.05 -17.82
CA ASP A 443 0.43 0.16 -17.49
C ASP A 443 -0.28 0.78 -18.71
N LEU A 444 0.27 0.59 -19.93
CA LEU A 444 -0.29 1.16 -21.17
C LEU A 444 -1.29 0.21 -21.85
N VAL A 445 -1.12 -1.09 -21.70
CA VAL A 445 -1.90 -2.10 -22.47
C VAL A 445 -2.99 -2.73 -21.61
N CYS A 446 -2.76 -2.85 -20.29
CA CYS A 446 -3.70 -3.44 -19.35
C CYS A 446 -4.57 -2.39 -18.65
#